data_1b606193d50cc1b1cd4b54467eb4c7d7
#
_entry.id   1b606193d50cc1b1cd4b54467eb4c7d7
#
_cell.length_a   1.000
_cell.length_b   1.000
_cell.length_c   1.000
_cell.angle_alpha   90.00
_cell.angle_beta   90.00
_cell.angle_gamma   90.00
#
_symmetry.space_group_name_H-M   'P 1'
#
loop_
_entity.id
_entity.type
_entity.pdbx_description
1 polymer ?
#
loop_
_entity_poly.entity_id
_entity_poly.type
_entity_poly.pdbx_seq_one_letter_code
_entity_poly.pdbx_strand_id
1 'polypeptide(L)'
;NQYKFGSQNQMGYHYQLPKFKAGARFLFQGDSITDMQWGRNQQDRNHYLGHSYCFLIASRLGVDMPKAKLEFFNRGISGNKVSDLRKRWQKDAVDINPDWLSILIGVNDVTRGGTNTLNFNKWEEDYRFILDRSQAKNPNVRIVLLDPFVLQVARLSVGEVWRHWRGTIDQLGEIVERIATDYGAVHIQTQKIFDQAAQKVSPQHWIWDGVHPLPQGHELIARNWLQAVTKATNKEA
;
A
#
# COMPACT_ATOMS: atom_id res chain seq x y z
N ASN A 1 13.66 -30.91 -7.23
CA ASN A 1 14.60 -29.93 -7.82
C ASN A 1 14.43 -28.61 -7.11
N GLN A 2 15.23 -28.36 -6.08
CA GLN A 2 15.38 -27.04 -5.50
C GLN A 2 16.21 -26.20 -6.47
N TYR A 3 15.64 -25.16 -7.02
CA TYR A 3 16.41 -24.11 -7.67
C TYR A 3 17.28 -23.43 -6.60
N LYS A 4 18.52 -23.88 -6.47
CA LYS A 4 19.55 -23.14 -5.75
C LYS A 4 19.95 -21.97 -6.61
N PHE A 5 19.39 -20.81 -6.36
CA PHE A 5 19.97 -19.56 -6.84
C PHE A 5 21.25 -19.32 -6.05
N GLY A 6 22.37 -19.64 -6.70
CA GLY A 6 23.68 -19.60 -6.08
C GLY A 6 24.37 -18.28 -6.28
N SER A 7 25.35 -18.08 -5.47
CA SER A 7 26.49 -17.17 -5.39
C SER A 7 26.23 -15.75 -4.86
N GLN A 8 27.19 -15.31 -4.09
CA GLN A 8 27.25 -14.13 -3.23
C GLN A 8 27.10 -12.76 -3.92
N ASN A 9 26.87 -12.71 -5.24
CA ASN A 9 26.67 -11.49 -6.02
C ASN A 9 25.25 -11.32 -6.57
N GLN A 10 24.31 -12.16 -6.19
CA GLN A 10 22.93 -11.92 -6.57
C GLN A 10 22.35 -10.86 -5.63
N MET A 11 21.81 -9.79 -6.21
CA MET A 11 20.87 -8.90 -5.55
C MET A 11 19.57 -9.68 -5.27
N GLY A 12 19.74 -10.81 -4.54
CA GLY A 12 18.68 -11.69 -4.13
C GLY A 12 17.86 -10.99 -3.07
N TYR A 13 16.59 -10.89 -3.34
CA TYR A 13 15.60 -10.50 -2.38
C TYR A 13 15.29 -11.70 -1.49
N HIS A 14 15.86 -11.70 -0.30
CA HIS A 14 15.61 -12.72 0.71
C HIS A 14 14.66 -12.17 1.77
N TYR A 15 13.56 -12.85 1.99
CA TYR A 15 12.67 -12.60 3.13
C TYR A 15 12.30 -13.95 3.77
N GLN A 16 12.07 -13.92 5.08
CA GLN A 16 11.51 -15.06 5.76
C GLN A 16 10.05 -15.21 5.34
N LEU A 17 9.56 -16.44 5.22
CA LEU A 17 8.15 -16.66 4.91
C LEU A 17 7.27 -16.21 6.08
N PRO A 18 6.23 -15.42 5.79
CA PRO A 18 5.25 -15.05 6.79
C PRO A 18 4.41 -16.28 7.19
N LYS A 19 3.83 -16.22 8.39
CA LYS A 19 2.91 -17.25 8.87
C LYS A 19 1.49 -16.83 8.59
N PHE A 20 0.90 -17.35 7.53
CA PHE A 20 -0.49 -17.11 7.17
C PHE A 20 -1.32 -18.38 7.36
N LYS A 21 -2.58 -18.23 7.77
CA LYS A 21 -3.52 -19.34 7.75
C LYS A 21 -3.83 -19.74 6.30
N ALA A 22 -4.12 -21.02 6.07
CA ALA A 22 -4.56 -21.48 4.75
C ALA A 22 -5.85 -20.78 4.33
N GLY A 23 -5.92 -20.37 3.06
CA GLY A 23 -7.05 -19.64 2.49
C GLY A 23 -7.15 -18.18 2.97
N ALA A 24 -6.11 -17.61 3.58
CA ALA A 24 -6.14 -16.22 4.04
C ALA A 24 -6.42 -15.26 2.87
N ARG A 25 -7.30 -14.29 3.13
CA ARG A 25 -7.80 -13.31 2.16
C ARG A 25 -7.12 -11.97 2.38
N PHE A 26 -6.44 -11.49 1.34
CA PHE A 26 -5.70 -10.22 1.32
C PHE A 26 -6.45 -9.20 0.49
N LEU A 27 -6.84 -8.09 1.08
CA LEU A 27 -7.48 -6.98 0.40
C LEU A 27 -6.53 -5.78 0.35
N PHE A 28 -6.29 -5.27 -0.86
CA PHE A 28 -5.54 -4.03 -1.09
C PHE A 28 -6.50 -2.93 -1.50
N GLN A 29 -6.52 -1.85 -0.73
CA GLN A 29 -7.32 -0.65 -0.97
C GLN A 29 -6.42 0.55 -1.24
N GLY A 30 -6.90 1.46 -2.06
CA GLY A 30 -6.16 2.67 -2.39
C GLY A 30 -6.68 3.38 -3.63
N ASP A 31 -5.79 4.18 -4.20
CA ASP A 31 -6.00 4.98 -5.40
C ASP A 31 -5.33 4.37 -6.65
N SER A 32 -4.85 5.20 -7.58
CA SER A 32 -4.18 4.79 -8.82
C SER A 32 -2.92 3.96 -8.59
N ILE A 33 -2.19 4.19 -7.48
CA ILE A 33 -0.97 3.46 -7.15
C ILE A 33 -1.29 2.00 -6.82
N THR A 34 -2.44 1.73 -6.23
CA THR A 34 -2.95 0.38 -5.95
C THR A 34 -3.70 -0.19 -7.15
N ASP A 35 -4.53 0.61 -7.80
CA ASP A 35 -5.37 0.24 -8.94
C ASP A 35 -4.56 -0.39 -10.08
N MET A 36 -3.63 0.38 -10.64
CA MET A 36 -2.81 0.00 -11.80
C MET A 36 -3.56 -0.89 -12.79
N GLN A 37 -4.77 -0.45 -13.17
CA GLN A 37 -5.63 -1.06 -14.19
C GLN A 37 -6.04 -2.52 -13.91
N TRP A 38 -6.35 -2.85 -12.66
CA TRP A 38 -6.95 -4.15 -12.41
C TRP A 38 -8.31 -4.25 -13.14
N GLY A 39 -8.64 -5.43 -13.67
CA GLY A 39 -9.71 -5.65 -14.65
C GLY A 39 -11.15 -5.51 -14.14
N ARG A 40 -11.39 -5.01 -12.93
CA ARG A 40 -12.72 -4.86 -12.28
C ARG A 40 -13.52 -6.18 -12.19
N ASN A 41 -12.87 -7.29 -12.46
CA ASN A 41 -13.48 -8.61 -12.45
C ASN A 41 -12.59 -9.60 -11.68
N GLN A 42 -13.03 -10.03 -10.51
CA GLN A 42 -12.29 -10.97 -9.66
C GLN A 42 -12.14 -12.37 -10.33
N GLN A 43 -13.02 -12.71 -11.26
CA GLN A 43 -12.99 -13.99 -11.98
C GLN A 43 -11.99 -13.98 -13.15
N ASP A 44 -11.61 -12.82 -13.64
CA ASP A 44 -10.56 -12.69 -14.66
C ASP A 44 -9.19 -12.90 -14.03
N ARG A 45 -8.74 -14.13 -14.00
CA ARG A 45 -7.50 -14.54 -13.34
C ARG A 45 -6.23 -13.93 -13.93
N ASN A 46 -6.29 -13.35 -15.13
CA ASN A 46 -5.16 -12.66 -15.74
C ASN A 46 -5.05 -11.20 -15.31
N HIS A 47 -6.20 -10.52 -15.03
CA HIS A 47 -6.22 -9.07 -14.81
C HIS A 47 -6.76 -8.65 -13.44
N TYR A 48 -7.18 -9.59 -12.57
CA TYR A 48 -7.85 -9.28 -11.30
C TYR A 48 -7.00 -8.48 -10.29
N LEU A 49 -5.70 -8.40 -10.48
CA LEU A 49 -4.78 -7.65 -9.59
C LEU A 49 -4.17 -6.40 -10.23
N GLY A 50 -4.31 -6.22 -11.56
CA GLY A 50 -3.56 -5.18 -12.27
C GLY A 50 -2.06 -5.45 -12.23
N HIS A 51 -1.23 -4.39 -12.29
CA HIS A 51 0.22 -4.52 -12.36
C HIS A 51 0.96 -3.67 -11.30
N SER A 52 0.32 -3.45 -10.14
CA SER A 52 0.89 -2.72 -9.01
C SER A 52 1.72 -3.62 -8.07
N TYR A 53 2.18 -3.02 -6.96
CA TYR A 53 2.80 -3.76 -5.86
C TYR A 53 1.92 -4.92 -5.35
N CYS A 54 0.60 -4.84 -5.48
CA CYS A 54 -0.33 -5.92 -5.13
C CYS A 54 -0.06 -7.18 -5.95
N PHE A 55 0.14 -7.02 -7.26
CA PHE A 55 0.48 -8.13 -8.17
C PHE A 55 1.82 -8.76 -7.79
N LEU A 56 2.82 -7.95 -7.46
CA LEU A 56 4.16 -8.43 -7.08
C LEU A 56 4.11 -9.21 -5.76
N ILE A 57 3.38 -8.73 -4.76
CA ILE A 57 3.17 -9.43 -3.48
C ILE A 57 2.46 -10.77 -3.72
N ALA A 58 1.36 -10.77 -4.47
CA ALA A 58 0.59 -11.98 -4.75
C ALA A 58 1.41 -13.00 -5.54
N SER A 59 2.19 -12.54 -6.53
CA SER A 59 3.08 -13.39 -7.33
C SER A 59 4.12 -14.07 -6.45
N ARG A 60 4.77 -13.32 -5.57
CA ARG A 60 5.79 -13.85 -4.66
C ARG A 60 5.19 -14.87 -3.68
N LEU A 61 4.14 -14.51 -2.98
CA LEU A 61 3.49 -15.39 -2.02
C LEU A 61 2.87 -16.63 -2.69
N GLY A 62 2.35 -16.48 -3.91
CA GLY A 62 1.82 -17.59 -4.69
C GLY A 62 2.88 -18.64 -5.05
N VAL A 63 4.11 -18.19 -5.36
CA VAL A 63 5.25 -19.09 -5.64
C VAL A 63 5.80 -19.72 -4.37
N ASP A 64 5.98 -18.92 -3.32
CA ASP A 64 6.65 -19.35 -2.11
C ASP A 64 5.75 -20.15 -1.16
N MET A 65 4.42 -19.95 -1.24
CA MET A 65 3.42 -20.57 -0.37
C MET A 65 2.25 -21.24 -1.15
N PRO A 66 2.50 -22.07 -2.17
CA PRO A 66 1.45 -22.56 -3.07
C PRO A 66 0.38 -23.41 -2.35
N LYS A 67 0.76 -24.08 -1.27
CA LYS A 67 -0.16 -24.91 -0.46
C LYS A 67 -1.06 -24.08 0.45
N ALA A 68 -0.72 -22.84 0.71
CA ALA A 68 -1.50 -21.96 1.57
C ALA A 68 -2.80 -21.48 0.91
N LYS A 69 -2.94 -21.57 -0.41
CA LYS A 69 -4.15 -21.20 -1.18
C LYS A 69 -4.63 -19.78 -0.84
N LEU A 70 -3.70 -18.82 -0.78
CA LEU A 70 -3.98 -17.43 -0.44
C LEU A 70 -4.86 -16.78 -1.51
N GLU A 71 -5.79 -15.93 -1.08
CA GLU A 71 -6.67 -15.16 -1.96
C GLU A 71 -6.32 -13.68 -1.93
N PHE A 72 -6.26 -13.06 -3.10
CA PHE A 72 -5.86 -11.65 -3.23
C PHE A 72 -6.95 -10.85 -3.95
N PHE A 73 -7.23 -9.66 -3.41
CA PHE A 73 -8.23 -8.73 -3.93
C PHE A 73 -7.61 -7.34 -4.07
N ASN A 74 -7.58 -6.80 -5.29
CA ASN A 74 -7.28 -5.40 -5.53
C ASN A 74 -8.61 -4.64 -5.64
N ARG A 75 -8.77 -3.57 -4.85
CA ARG A 75 -9.92 -2.66 -4.88
C ARG A 75 -9.47 -1.21 -4.93
N GLY A 76 -8.26 -0.96 -5.45
CA GLY A 76 -7.81 0.38 -5.79
C GLY A 76 -8.68 0.99 -6.89
N ILE A 77 -8.93 2.29 -6.81
CA ILE A 77 -9.61 3.06 -7.85
C ILE A 77 -8.85 4.37 -8.05
N SER A 78 -8.37 4.58 -9.28
CA SER A 78 -7.62 5.78 -9.66
C SER A 78 -8.37 7.06 -9.28
N GLY A 79 -7.65 8.01 -8.68
CA GLY A 79 -8.19 9.29 -8.26
C GLY A 79 -8.90 9.28 -6.90
N ASN A 80 -9.13 8.12 -6.27
CA ASN A 80 -9.82 8.05 -4.99
C ASN A 80 -9.06 8.79 -3.89
N LYS A 81 -9.85 9.40 -3.00
CA LYS A 81 -9.51 10.00 -1.72
C LYS A 81 -9.97 9.10 -0.58
N VAL A 82 -9.58 9.39 0.64
CA VAL A 82 -10.07 8.64 1.79
C VAL A 82 -11.60 8.70 1.91
N SER A 83 -12.20 9.85 1.61
CA SER A 83 -13.66 10.02 1.59
C SER A 83 -14.37 9.13 0.54
N ASP A 84 -13.71 8.81 -0.56
CA ASP A 84 -14.26 7.91 -1.59
C ASP A 84 -14.17 6.46 -1.14
N LEU A 85 -13.09 6.07 -0.44
CA LEU A 85 -13.02 4.77 0.23
C LEU A 85 -14.19 4.61 1.20
N ARG A 86 -14.47 5.61 2.04
CA ARG A 86 -15.60 5.61 2.98
C ARG A 86 -16.92 5.31 2.29
N LYS A 87 -17.21 5.94 1.15
CA LYS A 87 -18.47 5.77 0.40
C LYS A 87 -18.68 4.35 -0.11
N ARG A 88 -17.62 3.68 -0.57
CA ARG A 88 -17.69 2.35 -1.19
C ARG A 88 -17.28 1.21 -0.26
N TRP A 89 -16.97 1.51 1.01
CA TRP A 89 -16.33 0.59 1.94
C TRP A 89 -17.14 -0.68 2.20
N GLN A 90 -18.48 -0.57 2.27
CA GLN A 90 -19.34 -1.73 2.50
C GLN A 90 -19.08 -2.82 1.45
N LYS A 91 -19.21 -2.47 0.16
CA LYS A 91 -19.06 -3.41 -0.95
C LYS A 91 -17.62 -3.87 -1.14
N ASP A 92 -16.68 -2.93 -1.05
CA ASP A 92 -15.31 -3.15 -1.50
C ASP A 92 -14.36 -3.60 -0.37
N ALA A 93 -14.86 -3.69 0.87
CA ALA A 93 -14.09 -4.17 2.01
C ALA A 93 -14.90 -5.06 2.95
N VAL A 94 -16.03 -4.55 3.52
CA VAL A 94 -16.80 -5.28 4.53
C VAL A 94 -17.39 -6.58 3.97
N ASP A 95 -17.96 -6.54 2.77
CA ASP A 95 -18.55 -7.74 2.11
C ASP A 95 -17.47 -8.73 1.67
N ILE A 96 -16.26 -8.28 1.38
CA ILE A 96 -15.11 -9.14 1.09
C ILE A 96 -14.65 -9.88 2.35
N ASN A 97 -14.76 -9.24 3.51
CA ASN A 97 -14.37 -9.79 4.81
C ASN A 97 -12.93 -10.34 4.82
N PRO A 98 -11.91 -9.50 4.61
CA PRO A 98 -10.53 -9.94 4.51
C PRO A 98 -9.96 -10.38 5.86
N ASP A 99 -8.93 -11.24 5.81
CA ASP A 99 -8.06 -11.52 6.96
C ASP A 99 -6.95 -10.46 7.10
N TRP A 100 -6.52 -9.93 5.94
CA TRP A 100 -5.50 -8.88 5.85
C TRP A 100 -6.02 -7.73 5.01
N LEU A 101 -6.05 -6.54 5.60
CA LEU A 101 -6.46 -5.30 4.95
C LEU A 101 -5.25 -4.38 4.81
N SER A 102 -4.84 -4.09 3.58
CA SER A 102 -3.74 -3.18 3.26
C SER A 102 -4.26 -1.92 2.61
N ILE A 103 -3.88 -0.75 3.13
CA ILE A 103 -4.38 0.55 2.64
C ILE A 103 -3.19 1.47 2.30
N LEU A 104 -3.21 2.00 1.08
CA LEU A 104 -2.33 3.08 0.60
C LEU A 104 -3.20 4.16 -0.04
N ILE A 105 -3.43 5.27 0.67
CA ILE A 105 -4.33 6.35 0.26
C ILE A 105 -3.84 7.70 0.79
N GLY A 106 -4.19 8.80 0.12
CA GLY A 106 -3.97 10.15 0.62
C GLY A 106 -3.33 11.10 -0.38
N VAL A 107 -2.64 10.60 -1.41
CA VAL A 107 -1.98 11.48 -2.39
C VAL A 107 -2.96 12.34 -3.18
N ASN A 108 -4.17 11.85 -3.45
CA ASN A 108 -5.21 12.63 -4.14
C ASN A 108 -5.97 13.58 -3.22
N ASP A 109 -5.80 13.47 -1.91
CA ASP A 109 -6.36 14.41 -0.95
C ASP A 109 -5.58 15.73 -0.95
N VAL A 110 -4.33 15.73 -1.44
CA VAL A 110 -3.53 16.95 -1.62
C VAL A 110 -4.16 17.82 -2.70
N THR A 111 -4.61 19.02 -2.33
CA THR A 111 -5.23 19.96 -3.26
C THR A 111 -4.18 20.68 -4.11
N ARG A 112 -4.44 20.80 -5.42
CA ARG A 112 -3.58 21.55 -6.34
C ARG A 112 -3.76 23.06 -6.15
N GLY A 113 -3.10 23.64 -5.16
CA GLY A 113 -3.04 25.10 -4.99
C GLY A 113 -4.41 25.78 -4.88
N GLY A 114 -4.59 26.67 -3.94
CA GLY A 114 -5.81 27.41 -3.72
C GLY A 114 -6.15 27.55 -2.24
N THR A 115 -7.20 28.30 -1.93
CA THR A 115 -7.66 28.58 -0.56
C THR A 115 -8.27 27.37 0.17
N ASN A 116 -8.51 26.25 -0.51
CA ASN A 116 -9.00 25.02 0.10
C ASN A 116 -7.84 24.19 0.67
N THR A 117 -7.58 24.38 1.93
CA THR A 117 -6.70 23.50 2.71
C THR A 117 -7.41 22.19 3.02
N LEU A 118 -6.65 21.09 2.99
CA LEU A 118 -7.16 19.78 3.43
C LEU A 118 -7.60 19.87 4.90
N ASN A 119 -8.80 19.41 5.19
CA ASN A 119 -9.24 19.25 6.57
C ASN A 119 -8.70 17.92 7.12
N PHE A 120 -7.56 17.98 7.81
CA PHE A 120 -6.89 16.81 8.37
C PHE A 120 -7.74 16.05 9.39
N ASN A 121 -8.53 16.76 10.21
CA ASN A 121 -9.42 16.12 11.19
C ASN A 121 -10.49 15.28 10.49
N LYS A 122 -11.10 15.83 9.42
CA LYS A 122 -12.09 15.09 8.63
C LYS A 122 -11.48 13.92 7.87
N TRP A 123 -10.26 14.08 7.38
CA TRP A 123 -9.49 13.02 6.73
C TRP A 123 -9.23 11.87 7.70
N GLU A 124 -8.78 12.17 8.91
CA GLU A 124 -8.54 11.18 9.96
C GLU A 124 -9.85 10.51 10.41
N GLU A 125 -10.94 11.27 10.58
CA GLU A 125 -12.28 10.71 10.89
C GLU A 125 -12.72 9.68 9.83
N ASP A 126 -12.59 10.02 8.54
CA ASP A 126 -12.96 9.13 7.44
C ASP A 126 -12.08 7.87 7.42
N TYR A 127 -10.79 8.03 7.72
CA TYR A 127 -9.85 6.91 7.79
C TYR A 127 -10.19 5.96 8.96
N ARG A 128 -10.43 6.51 10.14
CA ARG A 128 -10.84 5.72 11.32
C ARG A 128 -12.18 5.03 11.09
N PHE A 129 -13.14 5.69 10.48
CA PHE A 129 -14.43 5.09 10.13
C PHE A 129 -14.28 3.80 9.31
N ILE A 130 -13.43 3.77 8.29
CA ILE A 130 -13.25 2.58 7.45
C ILE A 130 -12.56 1.44 8.22
N LEU A 131 -11.66 1.75 9.13
CA LEU A 131 -11.01 0.75 9.98
C LEU A 131 -12.00 0.17 11.01
N ASP A 132 -12.77 1.02 11.68
CA ASP A 132 -13.81 0.61 12.65
C ASP A 132 -14.83 -0.33 12.00
N ARG A 133 -15.28 0.00 10.79
CA ARG A 133 -16.20 -0.86 10.01
C ARG A 133 -15.59 -2.22 9.69
N SER A 134 -14.29 -2.26 9.40
CA SER A 134 -13.58 -3.50 9.11
C SER A 134 -13.43 -4.36 10.36
N GLN A 135 -13.04 -3.77 11.49
CA GLN A 135 -12.91 -4.49 12.76
C GLN A 135 -14.26 -4.94 13.32
N ALA A 136 -15.31 -4.13 13.15
CA ALA A 136 -16.68 -4.54 13.54
C ALA A 136 -17.16 -5.77 12.76
N LYS A 137 -16.74 -5.92 11.49
CA LYS A 137 -17.05 -7.11 10.69
C LYS A 137 -16.17 -8.30 11.01
N ASN A 138 -14.87 -8.06 11.15
CA ASN A 138 -13.87 -9.08 11.47
C ASN A 138 -12.95 -8.55 12.59
N PRO A 139 -13.21 -8.87 13.86
CA PRO A 139 -12.37 -8.42 14.97
C PRO A 139 -10.91 -8.89 14.89
N ASN A 140 -10.64 -9.91 14.09
CA ASN A 140 -9.29 -10.47 13.90
C ASN A 140 -8.61 -9.97 12.61
N VAL A 141 -9.21 -8.98 11.92
CA VAL A 141 -8.59 -8.43 10.71
C VAL A 141 -7.23 -7.82 11.03
N ARG A 142 -6.21 -8.24 10.29
CA ARG A 142 -4.86 -7.68 10.39
C ARG A 142 -4.76 -6.50 9.42
N ILE A 143 -4.31 -5.38 9.93
CA ILE A 143 -4.27 -4.12 9.18
C ILE A 143 -2.83 -3.76 8.84
N VAL A 144 -2.61 -3.32 7.60
CA VAL A 144 -1.33 -2.81 7.10
C VAL A 144 -1.58 -1.42 6.52
N LEU A 145 -1.00 -0.40 7.11
CA LEU A 145 -1.13 0.99 6.66
C LEU A 145 0.17 1.49 6.05
N LEU A 146 0.08 2.03 4.85
CA LEU A 146 1.20 2.62 4.13
C LEU A 146 1.00 4.14 4.07
N ASP A 147 2.06 4.89 4.36
CA ASP A 147 2.03 6.35 4.20
C ASP A 147 1.78 6.72 2.74
N PRO A 148 0.99 7.76 2.43
CA PRO A 148 1.07 8.39 1.13
C PRO A 148 2.48 8.96 0.91
N PHE A 149 2.93 9.05 -0.34
CA PHE A 149 4.28 9.50 -0.66
C PHE A 149 4.36 10.27 -1.97
N VAL A 150 5.38 11.10 -2.09
CA VAL A 150 5.73 11.85 -3.29
C VAL A 150 7.25 11.98 -3.42
N LEU A 151 7.75 12.16 -4.64
CA LEU A 151 9.14 12.56 -4.90
C LEU A 151 9.18 13.82 -5.77
N GLN A 152 10.25 14.60 -5.61
CA GLN A 152 10.45 15.85 -6.35
C GLN A 152 10.85 15.58 -7.80
N VAL A 153 9.85 15.24 -8.61
CA VAL A 153 10.01 14.86 -10.02
C VAL A 153 8.91 15.51 -10.86
N ALA A 154 9.20 15.80 -12.10
CA ALA A 154 8.25 16.27 -13.12
C ALA A 154 7.32 17.38 -12.59
N ARG A 155 6.03 17.14 -12.49
CA ARG A 155 5.04 18.15 -12.06
C ARG A 155 5.25 18.65 -10.62
N LEU A 156 6.00 17.93 -9.79
CA LEU A 156 6.34 18.33 -8.42
C LEU A 156 7.75 18.93 -8.29
N SER A 157 8.43 19.24 -9.40
CA SER A 157 9.79 19.79 -9.38
C SER A 157 9.87 21.26 -8.97
N VAL A 158 8.77 22.04 -9.11
CA VAL A 158 8.74 23.47 -8.79
C VAL A 158 8.69 23.69 -7.28
N GLY A 159 9.56 24.58 -6.77
CA GLY A 159 9.85 24.74 -5.34
C GLY A 159 8.62 24.95 -4.43
N GLU A 160 7.66 25.81 -4.81
CA GLU A 160 6.45 26.04 -3.98
C GLU A 160 5.48 24.87 -4.06
N VAL A 161 5.26 24.33 -5.26
CA VAL A 161 4.41 23.15 -5.47
C VAL A 161 4.96 21.97 -4.68
N TRP A 162 6.27 21.75 -4.75
CA TRP A 162 6.93 20.71 -3.98
C TRP A 162 6.74 20.88 -2.47
N ARG A 163 7.02 22.07 -1.94
CA ARG A 163 6.87 22.34 -0.49
C ARG A 163 5.45 22.10 -0.01
N HIS A 164 4.45 22.53 -0.79
CA HIS A 164 3.05 22.31 -0.45
C HIS A 164 2.68 20.81 -0.44
N TRP A 165 3.02 20.10 -1.51
CA TRP A 165 2.72 18.67 -1.61
C TRP A 165 3.45 17.87 -0.54
N ARG A 166 4.75 18.09 -0.41
CA ARG A 166 5.57 17.38 0.58
C ARG A 166 5.10 17.67 2.00
N GLY A 167 4.86 18.91 2.36
CA GLY A 167 4.38 19.28 3.69
C GLY A 167 3.02 18.65 4.03
N THR A 168 2.09 18.59 3.05
CA THR A 168 0.81 17.92 3.25
C THR A 168 0.98 16.41 3.41
N ILE A 169 1.80 15.78 2.58
CA ILE A 169 2.07 14.33 2.64
C ILE A 169 2.73 13.96 3.96
N ASP A 170 3.68 14.75 4.46
CA ASP A 170 4.33 14.50 5.74
C ASP A 170 3.31 14.53 6.89
N GLN A 171 2.39 15.51 6.91
CA GLN A 171 1.31 15.56 7.91
C GLN A 171 0.34 14.37 7.81
N LEU A 172 0.00 13.93 6.59
CA LEU A 172 -0.80 12.71 6.41
C LEU A 172 -0.07 11.46 6.91
N GLY A 173 1.24 11.38 6.69
CA GLY A 173 2.08 10.30 7.22
C GLY A 173 2.06 10.23 8.75
N GLU A 174 2.18 11.39 9.42
CA GLU A 174 2.06 11.48 10.89
C GLU A 174 0.67 10.99 11.40
N ILE A 175 -0.39 11.31 10.65
CA ILE A 175 -1.75 10.82 10.99
C ILE A 175 -1.82 9.29 10.80
N VAL A 176 -1.29 8.76 9.69
CA VAL A 176 -1.27 7.31 9.42
C VAL A 176 -0.48 6.56 10.51
N GLU A 177 0.67 7.09 10.95
CA GLU A 177 1.47 6.53 12.04
C GLU A 177 0.67 6.46 13.35
N ARG A 178 -0.03 7.54 13.71
CA ARG A 178 -0.89 7.59 14.89
C ARG A 178 -2.03 6.59 14.80
N ILE A 179 -2.73 6.54 13.66
CA ILE A 179 -3.79 5.55 13.41
C ILE A 179 -3.22 4.13 13.50
N ALA A 180 -2.07 3.86 12.89
CA ALA A 180 -1.45 2.54 12.93
C ALA A 180 -1.16 2.10 14.37
N THR A 181 -0.69 3.02 15.21
CA THR A 181 -0.47 2.76 16.63
C THR A 181 -1.77 2.42 17.37
N ASP A 182 -2.82 3.22 17.17
CA ASP A 182 -4.11 3.05 17.84
C ASP A 182 -4.80 1.73 17.47
N TYR A 183 -4.65 1.28 16.22
CA TYR A 183 -5.28 0.04 15.73
C TYR A 183 -4.36 -1.19 15.79
N GLY A 184 -3.14 -1.05 16.32
CA GLY A 184 -2.16 -2.14 16.34
C GLY A 184 -1.79 -2.63 14.93
N ALA A 185 -1.82 -1.73 13.94
CA ALA A 185 -1.57 -2.05 12.55
C ALA A 185 -0.07 -2.15 12.24
N VAL A 186 0.27 -2.92 11.21
CA VAL A 186 1.61 -2.88 10.61
C VAL A 186 1.75 -1.57 9.86
N HIS A 187 2.67 -0.71 10.28
CA HIS A 187 2.93 0.57 9.64
C HIS A 187 4.13 0.49 8.69
N ILE A 188 3.96 0.98 7.48
CA ILE A 188 5.01 1.04 6.46
C ILE A 188 5.25 2.50 6.10
N GLN A 189 6.38 3.04 6.53
CA GLN A 189 6.80 4.42 6.28
C GLN A 189 7.23 4.61 4.82
N THR A 190 6.28 4.55 3.90
CA THR A 190 6.54 4.50 2.46
C THR A 190 7.25 5.77 1.96
N GLN A 191 6.91 6.95 2.49
CA GLN A 191 7.62 8.19 2.15
C GLN A 191 9.11 8.10 2.49
N LYS A 192 9.44 7.63 3.70
CA LYS A 192 10.83 7.45 4.14
C LYS A 192 11.59 6.44 3.29
N ILE A 193 10.91 5.37 2.88
CA ILE A 193 11.49 4.34 2.00
C ILE A 193 11.89 4.96 0.66
N PHE A 194 11.01 5.76 0.05
CA PHE A 194 11.31 6.43 -1.21
C PHE A 194 12.37 7.53 -1.06
N ASP A 195 12.38 8.28 0.04
CA ASP A 195 13.42 9.26 0.33
C ASP A 195 14.81 8.60 0.41
N GLN A 196 14.91 7.47 1.10
CA GLN A 196 16.17 6.72 1.20
C GLN A 196 16.61 6.11 -0.14
N ALA A 197 15.67 5.63 -0.94
CA ALA A 197 15.94 5.12 -2.26
C ALA A 197 16.43 6.24 -3.21
N ALA A 198 15.81 7.41 -3.15
CA ALA A 198 16.16 8.58 -3.94
C ALA A 198 17.54 9.19 -3.60
N GLN A 199 18.07 8.92 -2.41
CA GLN A 199 19.46 9.27 -2.05
C GLN A 199 20.51 8.40 -2.76
N LYS A 200 20.13 7.18 -3.15
CA LYS A 200 21.05 6.22 -3.78
C LYS A 200 20.98 6.27 -5.32
N VAL A 201 19.79 6.46 -5.83
CA VAL A 201 19.51 6.53 -7.28
C VAL A 201 18.50 7.65 -7.49
N SER A 202 18.64 8.43 -8.57
CA SER A 202 17.83 9.62 -8.81
C SER A 202 16.32 9.34 -8.67
N PRO A 203 15.53 10.31 -8.18
CA PRO A 203 14.08 10.14 -7.96
C PRO A 203 13.31 9.64 -9.18
N GLN A 204 13.72 10.05 -10.40
CA GLN A 204 13.13 9.65 -11.67
C GLN A 204 13.24 8.15 -11.97
N HIS A 205 14.18 7.47 -11.32
CA HIS A 205 14.30 6.02 -11.39
C HIS A 205 13.11 5.32 -10.72
N TRP A 206 12.53 5.93 -9.70
CA TRP A 206 11.50 5.32 -8.87
C TRP A 206 10.08 5.74 -9.23
N ILE A 207 9.92 7.02 -9.57
CA ILE A 207 8.62 7.66 -9.82
C ILE A 207 8.74 8.52 -11.09
N TRP A 208 7.75 8.46 -11.98
CA TRP A 208 7.83 9.17 -13.26
C TRP A 208 7.23 10.59 -13.22
N ASP A 209 6.19 10.84 -12.45
CA ASP A 209 5.45 12.13 -12.43
C ASP A 209 5.40 12.81 -11.05
N GLY A 210 6.14 12.28 -10.08
CA GLY A 210 6.17 12.73 -8.70
C GLY A 210 5.23 11.97 -7.76
N VAL A 211 4.29 11.17 -8.32
CA VAL A 211 3.26 10.42 -7.58
C VAL A 211 3.27 8.93 -7.91
N HIS A 212 3.29 8.58 -9.21
CA HIS A 212 3.09 7.21 -9.65
C HIS A 212 4.42 6.46 -9.77
N PRO A 213 4.60 5.36 -9.03
CA PRO A 213 5.79 4.53 -9.13
C PRO A 213 5.95 3.90 -10.51
N LEU A 214 7.20 3.80 -10.94
CA LEU A 214 7.63 2.91 -12.02
C LEU A 214 7.67 1.45 -11.51
N PRO A 215 7.85 0.44 -12.38
CA PRO A 215 7.88 -0.97 -11.95
C PRO A 215 8.79 -1.23 -10.75
N GLN A 216 10.00 -0.66 -10.73
CA GLN A 216 10.93 -0.78 -9.62
C GLN A 216 10.48 -0.04 -8.36
N GLY A 217 9.70 1.03 -8.48
CA GLY A 217 9.06 1.69 -7.36
C GLY A 217 7.96 0.80 -6.72
N HIS A 218 7.17 0.13 -7.55
CA HIS A 218 6.21 -0.87 -7.06
C HIS A 218 6.89 -2.05 -6.37
N GLU A 219 8.00 -2.53 -6.92
CA GLU A 219 8.79 -3.60 -6.30
C GLU A 219 9.39 -3.15 -4.95
N LEU A 220 9.81 -1.90 -4.84
CA LEU A 220 10.29 -1.33 -3.58
C LEU A 220 9.19 -1.36 -2.50
N ILE A 221 7.96 -1.00 -2.85
CA ILE A 221 6.80 -1.11 -1.95
C ILE A 221 6.56 -2.58 -1.57
N ALA A 222 6.51 -3.48 -2.55
CA ALA A 222 6.23 -4.90 -2.33
C ALA A 222 7.25 -5.56 -1.38
N ARG A 223 8.54 -5.28 -1.54
CA ARG A 223 9.60 -5.78 -0.65
C ARG A 223 9.41 -5.32 0.79
N ASN A 224 9.19 -4.04 0.98
CA ASN A 224 9.00 -3.49 2.32
C ASN A 224 7.71 -4.00 2.97
N TRP A 225 6.63 -4.17 2.20
CA TRP A 225 5.40 -4.78 2.65
C TRP A 225 5.63 -6.21 3.15
N LEU A 226 6.27 -7.05 2.34
CA LEU A 226 6.58 -8.44 2.69
C LEU A 226 7.46 -8.54 3.93
N GLN A 227 8.49 -7.70 4.05
CA GLN A 227 9.36 -7.68 5.23
C GLN A 227 8.61 -7.27 6.50
N ALA A 228 7.79 -6.22 6.43
CA ALA A 228 7.05 -5.71 7.57
C ALA A 228 6.00 -6.73 8.07
N VAL A 229 5.23 -7.31 7.14
CA VAL A 229 4.20 -8.31 7.46
C VAL A 229 4.83 -9.60 8.00
N THR A 230 5.92 -10.07 7.40
CA THR A 230 6.66 -11.24 7.90
C THR A 230 7.15 -11.04 9.32
N LYS A 231 7.74 -9.86 9.60
CA LYS A 231 8.20 -9.52 10.96
C LYS A 231 7.04 -9.51 11.96
N ALA A 232 5.88 -9.00 11.56
CA ALA A 232 4.68 -8.96 12.40
C ALA A 232 4.15 -10.37 12.70
N THR A 233 4.04 -11.23 11.67
CA THR A 233 3.52 -12.60 11.83
C THR A 233 4.46 -13.53 12.62
N ASN A 234 5.78 -13.29 12.55
CA ASN A 234 6.77 -14.14 13.19
C ASN A 234 7.06 -13.75 14.67
N LYS A 235 6.64 -12.56 15.09
CA LYS A 235 6.73 -12.13 16.51
C LYS A 235 5.63 -12.73 17.39
N GLU A 236 4.52 -13.14 16.79
CA GLU A 236 3.32 -13.65 17.50
C GLU A 236 3.34 -15.17 17.65
N ALA A 237 4.34 -15.83 17.17
CA ALA A 237 4.56 -17.29 17.19
C ALA A 237 5.62 -17.69 18.19
#